data_6c46f8b536fcd07288b81c2828c1b786
#
_entry.id   6c46f8b536fcd07288b81c2828c1b786
#
_cell.length_a   1.000
_cell.length_b   1.000
_cell.length_c   1.000
_cell.angle_alpha   90.00
_cell.angle_beta   90.00
_cell.angle_gamma   90.00
#
_symmetry.space_group_name_H-M   'P 1'
#
loop_
_entity.id
_entity.type
_entity.pdbx_description
1 polymer ?
#
loop_
_entity_poly.entity_id
_entity_poly.type
_entity_poly.pdbx_seq_one_letter_code
_entity_poly.pdbx_strand_id
1 'polypeptide(L)'
;MESNNSIEELIIRYLQNEIQEDELRVLDAWIHESDANKAHFFELKGLFDTRKEVAFLNHYSVERSWERMAGKLDAISGVSVKSKVLGKQFWLSFLRYAAIIVIAMGIGVGMNQWISNRLYAGDMEYNEIVVEKGGRANTLLLSDGSKIILNASTRFKYPTSFNGDERVVHLEGEAYFEVAKNHSKPFIVKLKNQQITVLGTSFNIQAFNDDRFSVTTLLSGSILLASFDAQGRKMSSMKLKPNQQA
;
A
#
# COMPACT_ATOMS: atom_id res chain seq x y z
N MET A 1 -20.26 -60.70 0.60
CA MET A 1 -19.47 -60.30 -0.60
C MET A 1 -20.34 -60.10 -1.84
N GLU A 2 -21.49 -60.70 -1.96
CA GLU A 2 -22.40 -60.54 -3.12
C GLU A 2 -23.17 -59.21 -3.12
N SER A 3 -23.45 -58.63 -1.99
CA SER A 3 -24.24 -57.38 -1.89
C SER A 3 -23.49 -56.13 -2.41
N ASN A 4 -22.16 -56.08 -2.30
CA ASN A 4 -21.37 -54.93 -2.72
C ASN A 4 -21.24 -54.84 -4.26
N ASN A 5 -21.22 -55.97 -4.98
CA ASN A 5 -21.11 -55.99 -6.42
C ASN A 5 -22.39 -55.45 -7.13
N SER A 6 -23.56 -55.61 -6.46
CA SER A 6 -24.84 -55.07 -7.00
C SER A 6 -24.94 -53.53 -6.85
N ILE A 7 -24.39 -52.96 -5.78
CA ILE A 7 -24.42 -51.51 -5.54
C ILE A 7 -23.46 -50.75 -6.50
N GLU A 8 -22.26 -51.28 -6.75
CA GLU A 8 -21.33 -50.71 -7.72
C GLU A 8 -21.91 -50.70 -9.15
N GLU A 9 -22.64 -51.73 -9.50
CA GLU A 9 -23.37 -51.82 -10.78
C GLU A 9 -24.47 -50.74 -10.87
N LEU A 10 -25.21 -50.48 -9.79
CA LEU A 10 -26.21 -49.43 -9.74
C LEU A 10 -25.58 -48.04 -9.86
N ILE A 11 -24.42 -47.82 -9.22
CA ILE A 11 -23.65 -46.57 -9.34
C ILE A 11 -23.20 -46.34 -10.79
N ILE A 12 -22.70 -47.40 -11.45
CA ILE A 12 -22.26 -47.32 -12.86
C ILE A 12 -23.41 -46.97 -13.77
N ARG A 13 -24.59 -47.63 -13.63
CA ARG A 13 -25.80 -47.34 -14.40
C ARG A 13 -26.30 -45.93 -14.18
N TYR A 14 -26.24 -45.43 -12.94
CA TYR A 14 -26.55 -44.04 -12.63
C TYR A 14 -25.63 -43.05 -13.34
N LEU A 15 -24.32 -43.28 -13.34
CA LEU A 15 -23.32 -42.44 -14.00
C LEU A 15 -23.42 -42.51 -15.55
N GLN A 16 -23.96 -43.61 -16.10
CA GLN A 16 -24.24 -43.76 -17.54
C GLN A 16 -25.61 -43.20 -17.93
N ASN A 17 -26.42 -42.75 -16.97
CA ASN A 17 -27.79 -42.28 -17.17
C ASN A 17 -28.74 -43.36 -17.65
N GLU A 18 -28.50 -44.62 -17.26
CA GLU A 18 -29.24 -45.84 -17.66
C GLU A 18 -30.00 -46.49 -16.47
N ILE A 19 -30.05 -45.84 -15.29
CA ILE A 19 -30.71 -46.37 -14.10
C ILE A 19 -32.23 -46.19 -14.18
N GLN A 20 -32.98 -47.17 -13.60
CA GLN A 20 -34.43 -47.11 -13.53
C GLN A 20 -34.91 -46.50 -12.20
N GLU A 21 -36.17 -46.03 -12.15
CA GLU A 21 -36.70 -45.32 -10.97
C GLU A 21 -36.70 -46.13 -9.67
N ASP A 22 -36.95 -47.43 -9.76
CA ASP A 22 -36.92 -48.36 -8.63
C ASP A 22 -35.49 -48.62 -8.16
N GLU A 23 -34.54 -48.76 -9.07
CA GLU A 23 -33.09 -48.86 -8.78
C GLU A 23 -32.52 -47.57 -8.19
N LEU A 24 -32.99 -46.42 -8.63
CA LEU A 24 -32.58 -45.13 -8.13
C LEU A 24 -32.96 -44.95 -6.62
N ARG A 25 -34.15 -45.44 -6.21
CA ARG A 25 -34.57 -45.41 -4.81
C ARG A 25 -33.67 -46.27 -3.94
N VAL A 26 -33.25 -47.42 -4.41
CA VAL A 26 -32.33 -48.31 -3.69
C VAL A 26 -30.95 -47.66 -3.53
N LEU A 27 -30.46 -47.03 -4.58
CA LEU A 27 -29.19 -46.31 -4.55
C LEU A 27 -29.23 -45.11 -3.63
N ASP A 28 -30.30 -44.31 -3.65
CA ASP A 28 -30.49 -43.16 -2.77
C ASP A 28 -30.55 -43.56 -1.32
N ALA A 29 -31.31 -44.61 -0.96
CA ALA A 29 -31.34 -45.16 0.35
C ALA A 29 -29.96 -45.60 0.87
N TRP A 30 -29.19 -46.28 0.02
CA TRP A 30 -27.86 -46.75 0.36
C TRP A 30 -26.86 -45.57 0.59
N ILE A 31 -26.95 -44.51 -0.22
CA ILE A 31 -26.10 -43.31 -0.06
C ILE A 31 -26.38 -42.62 1.26
N HIS A 32 -27.64 -42.59 1.70
CA HIS A 32 -28.05 -41.96 2.96
C HIS A 32 -27.88 -42.83 4.21
N GLU A 33 -27.57 -44.13 4.05
CA GLU A 33 -27.41 -45.08 5.17
C GLU A 33 -26.13 -44.80 5.99
N SER A 34 -25.04 -44.33 5.35
CA SER A 34 -23.81 -43.97 6.06
C SER A 34 -22.95 -42.94 5.29
N ASP A 35 -22.15 -42.17 6.05
CA ASP A 35 -21.18 -41.25 5.46
C ASP A 35 -20.09 -41.98 4.64
N ALA A 36 -19.78 -43.23 4.97
CA ALA A 36 -18.85 -44.06 4.22
C ALA A 36 -19.39 -44.42 2.84
N ASN A 37 -20.69 -44.76 2.72
CA ASN A 37 -21.37 -45.05 1.45
C ASN A 37 -21.37 -43.80 0.54
N LYS A 38 -21.66 -42.67 1.17
CA LYS A 38 -21.64 -41.37 0.46
C LYS A 38 -20.24 -41.04 -0.09
N ALA A 39 -19.18 -41.23 0.72
CA ALA A 39 -17.80 -41.02 0.30
C ALA A 39 -17.41 -41.94 -0.88
N HIS A 40 -17.79 -43.23 -0.79
CA HIS A 40 -17.54 -44.23 -1.86
C HIS A 40 -18.25 -43.85 -3.16
N PHE A 41 -19.50 -43.39 -3.10
CA PHE A 41 -20.22 -42.91 -4.29
C PHE A 41 -19.50 -41.75 -4.98
N PHE A 42 -19.04 -40.73 -4.21
CA PHE A 42 -18.33 -39.57 -4.77
C PHE A 42 -16.95 -39.93 -5.31
N GLU A 43 -16.27 -40.91 -4.73
CA GLU A 43 -15.00 -41.43 -5.23
C GLU A 43 -15.18 -42.07 -6.64
N LEU A 44 -16.15 -42.97 -6.78
CA LEU A 44 -16.45 -43.61 -8.09
C LEU A 44 -16.95 -42.61 -9.11
N LYS A 45 -17.75 -41.63 -8.72
CA LYS A 45 -18.19 -40.53 -9.59
C LYS A 45 -17.01 -39.70 -10.07
N GLY A 46 -16.06 -39.34 -9.21
CA GLY A 46 -14.84 -38.61 -9.59
C GLY A 46 -13.98 -39.36 -10.60
N LEU A 47 -13.83 -40.68 -10.44
CA LEU A 47 -13.11 -41.53 -11.37
C LEU A 47 -13.80 -41.58 -12.75
N PHE A 48 -15.15 -41.67 -12.77
CA PHE A 48 -15.93 -41.71 -13.99
C PHE A 48 -15.91 -40.38 -14.76
N ASP A 49 -16.02 -39.25 -14.06
CA ASP A 49 -15.94 -37.91 -14.68
C ASP A 49 -14.56 -37.65 -15.29
N THR A 50 -13.49 -38.06 -14.61
CA THR A 50 -12.11 -37.98 -15.14
C THR A 50 -11.95 -38.82 -16.39
N ARG A 51 -12.59 -40.02 -16.44
CA ARG A 51 -12.53 -40.89 -17.61
C ARG A 51 -13.31 -40.34 -18.84
N LYS A 52 -14.41 -39.58 -18.60
CA LYS A 52 -15.14 -38.85 -19.66
C LYS A 52 -14.30 -37.74 -20.25
N GLU A 53 -13.58 -36.97 -19.43
CA GLU A 53 -12.70 -35.91 -19.91
C GLU A 53 -11.53 -36.48 -20.75
N VAL A 54 -10.93 -37.59 -20.33
CA VAL A 54 -9.85 -38.24 -21.08
C VAL A 54 -10.36 -38.83 -22.37
N ALA A 55 -11.56 -39.45 -22.40
CA ALA A 55 -12.18 -39.98 -23.62
C ALA A 55 -12.55 -38.87 -24.60
N PHE A 56 -13.01 -37.70 -24.09
CA PHE A 56 -13.30 -36.54 -24.93
C PHE A 56 -12.01 -35.97 -25.57
N LEU A 57 -10.90 -35.92 -24.81
CA LEU A 57 -9.60 -35.49 -25.34
C LEU A 57 -9.04 -36.45 -26.39
N ASN A 58 -9.23 -37.76 -26.22
CA ASN A 58 -8.79 -38.76 -27.20
C ASN A 58 -9.62 -38.79 -28.52
N HIS A 59 -10.82 -38.22 -28.50
CA HIS A 59 -11.65 -38.10 -29.73
C HIS A 59 -11.26 -36.89 -30.58
N TYR A 60 -10.53 -35.91 -29.98
CA TYR A 60 -9.93 -34.77 -30.66
C TYR A 60 -8.50 -35.13 -31.08
N SER A 61 -8.33 -35.73 -32.26
CA SER A 61 -6.99 -35.85 -32.82
C SER A 61 -6.52 -34.48 -33.24
N VAL A 62 -5.47 -34.01 -32.58
CA VAL A 62 -4.80 -32.72 -32.86
C VAL A 62 -4.41 -32.68 -34.35
N GLU A 63 -4.01 -33.81 -34.92
CA GLU A 63 -3.65 -33.98 -36.35
C GLU A 63 -4.80 -33.61 -37.28
N ARG A 64 -6.00 -34.13 -37.05
CA ARG A 64 -7.17 -33.82 -37.88
C ARG A 64 -7.65 -32.38 -37.73
N SER A 65 -7.39 -31.79 -36.58
CA SER A 65 -7.70 -30.37 -36.33
C SER A 65 -6.70 -29.47 -37.04
N TRP A 66 -5.42 -29.86 -37.06
CA TRP A 66 -4.38 -29.19 -37.82
C TRP A 66 -4.61 -29.27 -39.34
N GLU A 67 -4.94 -30.44 -39.89
CA GLU A 67 -5.24 -30.59 -41.32
C GLU A 67 -6.43 -29.74 -41.76
N ARG A 68 -7.50 -29.67 -40.94
CA ARG A 68 -8.64 -28.78 -41.23
C ARG A 68 -8.29 -27.32 -41.16
N MET A 69 -7.41 -26.93 -40.25
CA MET A 69 -6.95 -25.56 -40.09
C MET A 69 -5.93 -25.19 -41.18
N ALA A 70 -5.01 -26.09 -41.51
CA ALA A 70 -4.07 -25.93 -42.62
C ALA A 70 -4.79 -25.77 -43.95
N GLY A 71 -5.80 -26.62 -44.25
CA GLY A 71 -6.62 -26.48 -45.45
C GLY A 71 -7.42 -25.19 -45.55
N LYS A 72 -7.84 -24.63 -44.39
CA LYS A 72 -8.47 -23.28 -44.33
C LYS A 72 -7.43 -22.18 -44.51
N LEU A 73 -6.23 -22.34 -44.03
CA LEU A 73 -5.13 -21.38 -44.19
C LEU A 73 -4.65 -21.37 -45.67
N ASP A 74 -4.57 -22.54 -46.34
CA ASP A 74 -4.24 -22.61 -47.75
C ASP A 74 -5.33 -22.01 -48.64
N ALA A 75 -6.60 -22.16 -48.28
CA ALA A 75 -7.72 -21.51 -48.96
C ALA A 75 -7.74 -19.99 -48.80
N ILE A 76 -7.21 -19.48 -47.66
CA ILE A 76 -7.07 -18.04 -47.37
C ILE A 76 -5.77 -17.50 -47.99
N SER A 77 -4.73 -18.31 -48.12
CA SER A 77 -3.46 -17.89 -48.74
C SER A 77 -3.55 -17.65 -50.27
N GLY A 78 -4.61 -18.17 -50.92
CA GLY A 78 -4.99 -17.80 -52.28
C GLY A 78 -5.52 -16.36 -52.44
N VAL A 79 -5.94 -15.73 -51.35
CA VAL A 79 -6.20 -14.30 -51.30
C VAL A 79 -4.86 -13.60 -51.12
N SER A 80 -4.28 -13.12 -52.21
CA SER A 80 -3.19 -12.17 -52.18
C SER A 80 -3.63 -10.98 -51.32
N VAL A 81 -3.41 -11.10 -50.02
CA VAL A 81 -3.40 -9.93 -49.13
C VAL A 81 -2.22 -9.12 -49.60
N LYS A 82 -2.45 -8.19 -50.55
CA LYS A 82 -1.54 -7.08 -50.74
C LYS A 82 -1.43 -6.47 -49.36
N SER A 83 -0.37 -6.86 -48.64
CA SER A 83 0.06 -6.13 -47.45
C SER A 83 0.28 -4.71 -47.98
N LYS A 84 -0.72 -3.85 -47.81
CA LYS A 84 -0.47 -2.43 -47.76
C LYS A 84 0.54 -2.31 -46.62
N VAL A 85 1.81 -2.33 -46.99
CA VAL A 85 2.86 -1.81 -46.12
C VAL A 85 2.31 -0.47 -45.70
N LEU A 86 1.81 -0.38 -44.45
CA LEU A 86 1.35 0.86 -43.89
C LEU A 86 2.52 1.81 -44.05
N GLY A 87 2.38 2.74 -45.00
CA GLY A 87 3.47 3.57 -45.49
C GLY A 87 4.10 4.27 -44.29
N LYS A 88 5.39 4.55 -44.40
CA LYS A 88 6.21 5.33 -43.45
C LYS A 88 5.45 6.56 -42.88
N GLN A 89 4.49 7.07 -43.62
CA GLN A 89 3.60 8.19 -43.32
C GLN A 89 2.57 7.85 -42.23
N PHE A 90 2.10 6.60 -42.16
CA PHE A 90 1.16 6.15 -41.12
C PHE A 90 1.89 6.00 -39.78
N TRP A 91 3.12 5.50 -39.79
CA TRP A 91 3.98 5.39 -38.61
C TRP A 91 4.35 6.76 -38.04
N LEU A 92 4.63 7.74 -38.91
CA LEU A 92 4.93 9.13 -38.51
C LEU A 92 3.70 9.82 -37.88
N SER A 93 2.49 9.52 -38.37
CA SER A 93 1.26 10.02 -37.76
C SER A 93 1.01 9.39 -36.38
N PHE A 94 1.25 8.10 -36.21
CA PHE A 94 1.16 7.41 -34.92
C PHE A 94 2.15 7.95 -33.90
N LEU A 95 3.39 8.23 -34.32
CA LEU A 95 4.40 8.84 -33.47
C LEU A 95 3.98 10.25 -32.98
N ARG A 96 3.31 11.04 -33.81
CA ARG A 96 2.80 12.36 -33.41
C ARG A 96 1.73 12.26 -32.33
N TYR A 97 0.79 11.33 -32.45
CA TYR A 97 -0.25 11.12 -31.43
C TYR A 97 0.32 10.49 -30.16
N ALA A 98 1.28 9.56 -30.28
CA ALA A 98 1.98 8.99 -29.14
C ALA A 98 2.73 10.08 -28.34
N ALA A 99 3.41 11.01 -29.03
CA ALA A 99 4.08 12.13 -28.37
C ALA A 99 3.10 13.02 -27.60
N ILE A 100 1.93 13.32 -28.17
CA ILE A 100 0.89 14.11 -27.52
C ILE A 100 0.38 13.42 -26.25
N ILE A 101 0.15 12.10 -26.31
CA ILE A 101 -0.29 11.31 -25.16
C ILE A 101 0.76 11.31 -24.05
N VAL A 102 2.04 11.13 -24.40
CA VAL A 102 3.14 11.16 -23.42
C VAL A 102 3.26 12.53 -22.76
N ILE A 103 3.15 13.61 -23.55
CA ILE A 103 3.18 14.97 -23.02
C ILE A 103 1.97 15.23 -22.12
N ALA A 104 0.77 14.84 -22.55
CA ALA A 104 -0.44 15.00 -21.75
C ALA A 104 -0.38 14.19 -20.42
N MET A 105 0.20 12.98 -20.46
CA MET A 105 0.46 12.18 -19.26
C MET A 105 1.49 12.84 -18.34
N GLY A 106 2.58 13.36 -18.91
CA GLY A 106 3.60 14.11 -18.15
C GLY A 106 3.04 15.35 -17.47
N ILE A 107 2.22 16.13 -18.19
CA ILE A 107 1.52 17.29 -17.64
C ILE A 107 0.53 16.86 -16.56
N GLY A 108 -0.24 15.79 -16.79
CA GLY A 108 -1.20 15.24 -15.81
C GLY A 108 -0.54 14.80 -14.51
N VAL A 109 0.57 14.08 -14.60
CA VAL A 109 1.35 13.65 -13.43
C VAL A 109 1.98 14.86 -12.72
N GLY A 110 2.57 15.78 -13.47
CA GLY A 110 3.17 17.00 -12.91
C GLY A 110 2.13 17.90 -12.25
N MET A 111 0.97 18.06 -12.87
CA MET A 111 -0.13 18.85 -12.33
C MET A 111 -0.74 18.18 -11.08
N ASN A 112 -0.91 16.85 -11.09
CA ASN A 112 -1.39 16.11 -9.92
C ASN A 112 -0.41 16.25 -8.73
N GLN A 113 0.89 16.16 -8.99
CA GLN A 113 1.92 16.33 -7.96
C GLN A 113 1.98 17.78 -7.43
N TRP A 114 1.81 18.77 -8.33
CA TRP A 114 1.76 20.18 -7.97
C TRP A 114 0.47 20.53 -7.17
N ILE A 115 -0.68 20.00 -7.57
CA ILE A 115 -1.95 20.14 -6.88
C ILE A 115 -1.90 19.44 -5.52
N SER A 116 -1.37 18.20 -5.46
CA SER A 116 -1.18 17.48 -4.19
C SER A 116 -0.32 18.29 -3.24
N ASN A 117 0.84 18.77 -3.67
CA ASN A 117 1.70 19.59 -2.83
C ASN A 117 1.03 20.91 -2.35
N ARG A 118 0.14 21.50 -3.16
CA ARG A 118 -0.61 22.69 -2.75
C ARG A 118 -1.80 22.36 -1.84
N LEU A 119 -2.53 21.29 -2.11
CA LEU A 119 -3.68 20.87 -1.29
C LEU A 119 -3.22 20.33 0.07
N TYR A 120 -2.07 19.64 0.12
CA TYR A 120 -1.47 19.22 1.40
C TYR A 120 -0.72 20.35 2.13
N ALA A 121 -0.40 21.47 1.45
CA ALA A 121 0.05 22.72 2.07
C ALA A 121 -1.13 23.60 2.51
N GLY A 122 -2.39 23.22 2.15
CA GLY A 122 -3.60 23.88 2.56
C GLY A 122 -3.91 23.62 4.04
N ASP A 123 -4.05 24.69 4.79
CA ASP A 123 -4.60 24.82 6.16
C ASP A 123 -4.28 23.65 7.10
N MET A 124 -3.00 23.50 7.48
CA MET A 124 -2.68 22.79 8.71
C MET A 124 -3.32 23.60 9.85
N GLU A 125 -4.39 23.08 10.40
CA GLU A 125 -5.00 23.65 11.60
C GLU A 125 -3.98 23.52 12.74
N TYR A 126 -3.47 24.66 13.19
CA TYR A 126 -2.51 24.73 14.29
C TYR A 126 -3.24 24.97 15.60
N ASN A 127 -2.91 24.16 16.58
CA ASN A 127 -3.23 24.40 17.96
C ASN A 127 -2.11 25.23 18.62
N GLU A 128 -2.47 26.14 19.51
CA GLU A 128 -1.53 26.90 20.32
C GLU A 128 -1.86 26.72 21.79
N ILE A 129 -0.84 26.36 22.58
CA ILE A 129 -0.94 26.28 24.02
C ILE A 129 -0.03 27.35 24.61
N VAL A 130 -0.57 28.15 25.50
CA VAL A 130 0.18 29.15 26.26
C VAL A 130 0.10 28.78 27.72
N VAL A 131 1.26 28.56 28.35
CA VAL A 131 1.40 28.37 29.79
C VAL A 131 1.88 29.69 30.38
N GLU A 132 1.04 30.35 31.18
CA GLU A 132 1.35 31.65 31.74
C GLU A 132 2.47 31.59 32.79
N LYS A 133 3.00 32.76 33.16
CA LYS A 133 4.01 32.89 34.20
C LYS A 133 3.46 32.41 35.56
N GLY A 134 4.16 31.46 36.18
CA GLY A 134 3.70 30.81 37.42
C GLY A 134 2.67 29.68 37.19
N GLY A 135 2.33 29.39 35.95
CA GLY A 135 1.51 28.21 35.58
C GLY A 135 2.22 26.89 35.89
N ARG A 136 1.42 25.82 36.07
CA ARG A 136 1.98 24.48 36.27
C ARG A 136 2.42 23.90 34.92
N ALA A 137 3.46 23.07 34.98
CA ALA A 137 3.88 22.30 33.79
C ALA A 137 2.70 21.52 33.19
N ASN A 138 2.52 21.63 31.87
CA ASN A 138 1.44 20.99 31.16
C ASN A 138 2.01 19.87 30.28
N THR A 139 1.41 18.69 30.37
CA THR A 139 1.83 17.53 29.54
C THR A 139 0.90 17.39 28.35
N LEU A 140 1.47 17.35 27.17
CA LEU A 140 0.79 17.20 25.89
C LEU A 140 1.24 15.93 25.20
N LEU A 141 0.29 15.16 24.66
CA LEU A 141 0.55 14.03 23.77
C LEU A 141 0.16 14.44 22.35
N LEU A 142 1.12 14.41 21.44
CA LEU A 142 0.91 14.73 20.03
C LEU A 142 0.35 13.54 19.25
N SER A 143 -0.17 13.79 18.05
CA SER A 143 -0.76 12.76 17.16
C SER A 143 0.22 11.68 16.69
N ASP A 144 1.53 11.95 16.75
CA ASP A 144 2.60 10.99 16.42
C ASP A 144 3.06 10.13 17.63
N GLY A 145 2.46 10.32 18.79
CA GLY A 145 2.83 9.67 20.04
C GLY A 145 3.98 10.37 20.80
N SER A 146 4.48 11.50 20.31
CA SER A 146 5.48 12.30 21.05
C SER A 146 4.84 12.96 22.26
N LYS A 147 5.56 12.94 23.39
CA LYS A 147 5.15 13.56 24.66
C LYS A 147 5.96 14.81 24.91
N ILE A 148 5.27 15.92 25.18
CA ILE A 148 5.86 17.21 25.41
C ILE A 148 5.43 17.70 26.80
N ILE A 149 6.38 18.19 27.59
CA ILE A 149 6.10 18.81 28.91
C ILE A 149 6.48 20.28 28.80
N LEU A 150 5.47 21.13 28.80
CA LEU A 150 5.63 22.59 28.73
C LEU A 150 5.82 23.17 30.10
N ASN A 151 6.84 24.01 30.29
CA ASN A 151 7.07 24.75 31.53
C ASN A 151 6.30 26.08 31.56
N ALA A 152 6.36 26.82 32.68
CA ALA A 152 5.76 28.14 32.79
C ALA A 152 6.36 29.14 31.77
N SER A 153 5.61 30.18 31.42
CA SER A 153 5.98 31.20 30.44
C SER A 153 6.32 30.61 29.04
N THR A 154 5.61 29.56 28.62
CA THR A 154 5.89 28.84 27.36
C THR A 154 4.71 28.94 26.41
N ARG A 155 5.02 29.24 25.15
CA ARG A 155 4.09 29.18 24.01
C ARG A 155 4.52 28.07 23.09
N PHE A 156 3.58 27.18 22.80
CA PHE A 156 3.84 26.02 21.96
C PHE A 156 2.75 25.90 20.88
N LYS A 157 3.19 25.92 19.62
CA LYS A 157 2.29 25.81 18.45
C LYS A 157 2.60 24.54 17.66
N TYR A 158 1.58 23.73 17.40
CA TYR A 158 1.71 22.43 16.74
C TYR A 158 0.49 22.14 15.86
N PRO A 159 0.63 21.39 14.77
CA PRO A 159 -0.50 21.02 13.91
C PRO A 159 -1.35 19.93 14.58
N THR A 160 -2.65 19.91 14.28
CA THR A 160 -3.59 18.87 14.76
C THR A 160 -3.13 17.47 14.32
N SER A 161 -2.52 17.37 13.12
CA SER A 161 -1.93 16.15 12.58
C SER A 161 -0.71 16.46 11.72
N PHE A 162 0.24 15.52 11.67
CA PHE A 162 1.43 15.65 10.85
C PHE A 162 1.22 14.98 9.49
N ASN A 163 0.67 15.68 8.50
CA ASN A 163 0.33 15.11 7.19
C ASN A 163 1.47 15.19 6.14
N GLY A 164 2.45 16.08 6.32
CA GLY A 164 3.60 16.24 5.42
C GLY A 164 4.75 15.26 5.71
N ASP A 165 5.89 15.46 5.07
CA ASP A 165 7.12 14.66 5.22
C ASP A 165 7.90 14.96 6.50
N GLU A 166 7.51 16.03 7.22
CA GLU A 166 8.15 16.50 8.44
C GLU A 166 7.10 16.69 9.54
N ARG A 167 7.54 16.61 10.80
CA ARG A 167 6.74 16.91 12.00
C ARG A 167 7.20 18.23 12.59
N VAL A 168 6.59 19.33 12.15
CA VAL A 168 7.04 20.68 12.52
C VAL A 168 6.21 21.23 13.66
N VAL A 169 6.89 21.74 14.71
CA VAL A 169 6.31 22.45 15.83
C VAL A 169 7.08 23.74 16.11
N HIS A 170 6.47 24.69 16.81
CA HIS A 170 7.10 25.96 17.19
C HIS A 170 7.11 26.08 18.70
N LEU A 171 8.22 26.51 19.25
CA LEU A 171 8.41 26.73 20.70
C LEU A 171 8.99 28.12 20.98
N GLU A 172 8.41 28.76 21.98
CA GLU A 172 8.94 29.91 22.65
C GLU A 172 8.81 29.66 24.17
N GLY A 173 9.92 29.66 24.92
CA GLY A 173 9.94 29.29 26.32
C GLY A 173 10.69 28.00 26.59
N GLU A 174 10.22 27.20 27.54
CA GLU A 174 10.90 25.96 27.96
C GLU A 174 9.99 24.74 27.83
N ALA A 175 10.52 23.69 27.20
CA ALA A 175 9.82 22.43 27.09
C ALA A 175 10.79 21.22 27.06
N TYR A 176 10.33 20.14 27.69
CA TYR A 176 10.95 18.84 27.59
C TYR A 176 10.21 17.97 26.56
N PHE A 177 10.97 17.32 25.70
CA PHE A 177 10.49 16.53 24.59
C PHE A 177 10.89 15.06 24.73
N GLU A 178 9.93 14.16 24.61
CA GLU A 178 10.13 12.73 24.36
C GLU A 178 9.55 12.42 22.98
N VAL A 179 10.38 12.54 21.95
CA VAL A 179 9.93 12.39 20.56
C VAL A 179 9.86 10.92 20.15
N ALA A 180 8.72 10.51 19.63
CA ALA A 180 8.52 9.17 19.09
C ALA A 180 9.47 8.88 17.92
N LYS A 181 10.11 7.68 17.93
CA LYS A 181 11.07 7.28 16.90
C LYS A 181 10.41 7.14 15.54
N ASN A 182 10.88 7.93 14.58
CA ASN A 182 10.49 7.81 13.19
C ASN A 182 11.65 8.31 12.29
N HIS A 183 12.34 7.39 11.64
CA HIS A 183 13.50 7.71 10.79
C HIS A 183 13.12 8.28 9.43
N SER A 184 11.91 8.02 8.94
CA SER A 184 11.43 8.50 7.64
C SER A 184 10.81 9.89 7.73
N LYS A 185 10.43 10.35 8.94
CA LYS A 185 9.73 11.62 9.13
C LYS A 185 10.35 12.39 10.29
N PRO A 186 11.30 13.28 10.02
CA PRO A 186 11.99 14.05 11.07
C PRO A 186 11.03 14.92 11.86
N PHE A 187 11.32 15.11 13.16
CA PHE A 187 10.64 16.03 14.04
C PHE A 187 11.47 17.30 14.17
N ILE A 188 10.84 18.44 13.90
CA ILE A 188 11.49 19.74 13.80
C ILE A 188 10.88 20.71 14.80
N VAL A 189 11.69 21.18 15.75
CA VAL A 189 11.30 22.28 16.63
C VAL A 189 11.89 23.57 16.08
N LYS A 190 11.03 24.51 15.68
CA LYS A 190 11.40 25.84 15.22
C LYS A 190 11.37 26.81 16.40
N LEU A 191 12.48 27.47 16.63
CA LEU A 191 12.68 28.58 17.56
C LEU A 191 12.83 29.87 16.73
N LYS A 192 13.00 31.00 17.41
CA LYS A 192 13.15 32.32 16.76
C LYS A 192 14.25 32.35 15.69
N ASN A 193 15.46 31.90 16.00
CA ASN A 193 16.63 31.92 15.10
C ASN A 193 17.33 30.56 15.00
N GLN A 194 16.70 29.50 15.49
CA GLN A 194 17.26 28.14 15.50
C GLN A 194 16.23 27.11 15.10
N GLN A 195 16.72 26.00 14.63
CA GLN A 195 15.93 24.82 14.30
C GLN A 195 16.62 23.58 14.86
N ILE A 196 15.84 22.76 15.54
CA ILE A 196 16.28 21.51 16.13
C ILE A 196 15.60 20.38 15.37
N THR A 197 16.37 19.49 14.80
CA THR A 197 15.87 18.34 14.02
C THR A 197 16.28 17.04 14.70
N VAL A 198 15.31 16.17 14.95
CA VAL A 198 15.50 14.87 15.61
C VAL A 198 14.69 13.77 14.94
N LEU A 199 15.06 12.49 15.17
CA LEU A 199 14.38 11.31 14.63
C LEU A 199 13.73 10.40 15.69
N GLY A 200 13.95 10.74 16.98
CA GLY A 200 13.47 9.97 18.14
C GLY A 200 14.43 10.16 19.29
N THR A 201 14.19 11.17 20.10
CA THR A 201 15.18 11.78 20.99
C THR A 201 14.48 12.35 22.21
N SER A 202 15.12 12.27 23.38
CA SER A 202 14.66 12.95 24.60
C SER A 202 15.60 14.10 24.90
N PHE A 203 15.05 15.32 25.01
CA PHE A 203 15.83 16.56 25.19
C PHE A 203 15.01 17.66 25.82
N ASN A 204 15.69 18.65 26.42
CA ASN A 204 15.10 19.87 26.92
C ASN A 204 15.56 21.07 26.10
N ILE A 205 14.65 21.99 25.85
CA ILE A 205 14.94 23.28 25.20
C ILE A 205 14.50 24.40 26.18
N GLN A 206 15.36 25.39 26.36
CA GLN A 206 15.05 26.65 26.99
C GLN A 206 15.37 27.78 26.01
N ALA A 207 14.34 28.46 25.50
CA ALA A 207 14.44 29.49 24.46
C ALA A 207 13.38 30.57 24.66
N PHE A 208 13.54 31.37 25.70
CA PHE A 208 12.67 32.51 25.96
C PHE A 208 13.07 33.70 25.08
N ASN A 209 12.09 34.49 24.63
CA ASN A 209 12.34 35.66 23.76
C ASN A 209 13.19 36.74 24.40
N ASP A 210 13.15 36.85 25.71
CA ASP A 210 13.89 37.85 26.51
C ASP A 210 15.32 37.40 26.80
N ASP A 211 15.66 36.12 26.58
CA ASP A 211 16.98 35.57 26.81
C ASP A 211 17.91 35.89 25.62
N ARG A 212 19.19 36.15 25.93
CA ARG A 212 20.22 36.39 24.89
C ARG A 212 20.61 35.15 24.13
N PHE A 213 20.38 33.97 24.67
CA PHE A 213 20.72 32.68 24.08
C PHE A 213 19.68 31.63 24.48
N SER A 214 19.53 30.64 23.63
CA SER A 214 18.77 29.45 23.95
C SER A 214 19.71 28.33 24.40
N VAL A 215 19.18 27.42 25.19
CA VAL A 215 19.91 26.28 25.73
C VAL A 215 19.20 25.00 25.34
N THR A 216 19.91 24.07 24.68
CA THR A 216 19.39 22.75 24.31
C THR A 216 20.22 21.67 24.98
N THR A 217 19.60 20.87 25.84
CA THR A 217 20.25 19.77 26.57
C THR A 217 19.74 18.44 26.03
N LEU A 218 20.64 17.59 25.52
CA LEU A 218 20.31 16.29 24.99
C LEU A 218 20.50 15.20 26.06
N LEU A 219 19.41 14.43 26.30
CA LEU A 219 19.42 13.32 27.26
C LEU A 219 19.68 11.98 26.52
N SER A 220 18.93 11.70 25.45
CA SER A 220 19.08 10.46 24.69
C SER A 220 18.84 10.68 23.20
N GLY A 221 19.51 9.92 22.33
CA GLY A 221 19.39 10.01 20.87
C GLY A 221 20.42 10.94 20.23
N SER A 222 20.02 11.73 19.25
CA SER A 222 20.88 12.75 18.60
C SER A 222 20.07 13.94 18.13
N ILE A 223 20.69 15.13 18.19
CA ILE A 223 20.11 16.39 17.73
C ILE A 223 20.98 16.96 16.61
N LEU A 224 20.33 17.45 15.55
CA LEU A 224 20.93 18.39 14.62
C LEU A 224 20.37 19.77 14.90
N LEU A 225 21.22 20.66 15.44
CA LEU A 225 20.88 22.06 15.70
C LEU A 225 21.41 22.91 14.55
N ALA A 226 20.56 23.76 13.98
CA ALA A 226 20.91 24.75 12.97
C ALA A 226 20.55 26.15 13.45
N SER A 227 21.41 27.14 13.20
CA SER A 227 21.13 28.56 13.48
C SER A 227 20.96 29.33 12.16
N PHE A 228 20.12 30.37 12.20
CA PHE A 228 19.77 31.21 11.07
C PHE A 228 19.93 32.70 11.40
N ASP A 229 20.28 33.50 10.39
CA ASP A 229 20.27 34.96 10.53
C ASP A 229 18.84 35.53 10.39
N ALA A 230 18.72 36.84 10.55
CA ALA A 230 17.44 37.54 10.42
C ALA A 230 16.82 37.47 9.01
N GLN A 231 17.61 37.10 8.02
CA GLN A 231 17.18 36.90 6.63
C GLN A 231 16.83 35.41 6.32
N GLY A 232 16.89 34.54 7.32
CA GLY A 232 16.59 33.11 7.20
C GLY A 232 17.72 32.28 6.54
N ARG A 233 18.94 32.83 6.40
CA ARG A 233 20.08 32.09 5.86
C ARG A 233 20.74 31.30 6.96
N LYS A 234 21.03 30.02 6.68
CA LYS A 234 21.70 29.13 7.62
C LYS A 234 23.12 29.59 7.90
N MET A 235 23.40 29.89 9.16
CA MET A 235 24.71 30.38 9.63
C MET A 235 25.61 29.22 10.07
N SER A 236 25.07 28.30 10.84
CA SER A 236 25.84 27.17 11.37
C SER A 236 24.95 25.94 11.58
N SER A 237 25.59 24.79 11.72
CA SER A 237 24.91 23.60 12.22
C SER A 237 25.88 22.74 13.00
N MET A 238 25.35 22.14 14.07
CA MET A 238 26.12 21.24 14.93
C MET A 238 25.27 20.02 15.33
N LYS A 239 25.94 18.90 15.57
CA LYS A 239 25.31 17.67 16.04
C LYS A 239 25.65 17.46 17.52
N LEU A 240 24.63 17.33 18.34
CA LEU A 240 24.78 16.98 19.75
C LEU A 240 24.73 15.46 19.93
N LYS A 241 25.53 14.99 20.89
CA LYS A 241 25.50 13.62 21.41
C LYS A 241 24.88 13.63 22.81
N PRO A 242 24.42 12.47 23.33
CA PRO A 242 23.86 12.37 24.66
C PRO A 242 24.77 13.00 25.73
N ASN A 243 24.14 13.68 26.70
CA ASN A 243 24.79 14.46 27.80
C ASN A 243 25.55 15.70 27.32
N GLN A 244 25.31 16.20 26.12
CA GLN A 244 25.83 17.47 25.64
C GLN A 244 24.77 18.57 25.69
N GLN A 245 25.22 19.77 25.79
CA GLN A 245 24.43 21.00 25.79
C GLN A 245 25.01 21.99 24.78
N ALA A 246 24.16 22.77 24.14
CA ALA A 246 24.51 23.84 23.21
C ALA A 246 23.68 25.07 23.50
#